data_9c78a1525a61f46587d930446ad87038
#
_entry.id   9c78a1525a61f46587d930446ad87038
#
_cell.length_a   1.000
_cell.length_b   1.000
_cell.length_c   1.000
_cell.angle_alpha   90.00
_cell.angle_beta   90.00
_cell.angle_gamma   90.00
#
_symmetry.space_group_name_H-M   'P 1'
#
loop_
_entity.id
_entity.type
_entity.pdbx_description
1 polymer ?
#
loop_
_entity_poly.entity_id
_entity_poly.type
_entity_poly.pdbx_seq_one_letter_code
_entity_poly.pdbx_strand_id
1 'polypeptide(L)'
;GIIGPPEPGLLTGYDEDGEALYGWSYFQEQREHYYQQRDWFGTMDRGGGVALLVVGDRETARPAEQEVLVAALRWALDLERAAKRPNLPAHASGLAAYDGWADGLELDADYPEANGGTMGVRVMVYGDQCLMLEGRHEAARFLRRMKAVAPPRAAADMEEAAVLYDKVGDLGAPLWPWPIDPTAGAMQALTDPRTRRELAAHVRTARDWEAEAVAYLERALAVLA
;
A
#
# COMPACT_ATOMS: atom_id res chain seq x y z
N GLY A 1 8.99 12.65 -2.51
CA GLY A 1 8.85 13.46 -3.73
C GLY A 1 9.49 14.83 -3.63
N ILE A 2 9.73 15.47 -4.74
CA ILE A 2 10.27 16.84 -4.79
C ILE A 2 9.12 17.85 -4.65
N ILE A 3 7.95 17.50 -5.12
CA ILE A 3 6.72 18.32 -5.04
C ILE A 3 5.63 17.49 -4.34
N GLY A 4 4.95 18.09 -3.37
CA GLY A 4 3.87 17.46 -2.62
C GLY A 4 4.36 16.55 -1.49
N PRO A 5 3.53 15.57 -1.07
CA PRO A 5 3.89 14.58 -0.07
C PRO A 5 5.11 13.73 -0.53
N PRO A 6 5.76 12.96 0.36
CA PRO A 6 6.95 12.18 0.04
C PRO A 6 6.65 10.97 -0.87
N GLU A 7 6.14 11.25 -2.06
CA GLU A 7 5.78 10.27 -3.07
C GLU A 7 6.78 10.28 -4.24
N PRO A 8 6.95 9.16 -4.95
CA PRO A 8 7.84 9.11 -6.09
C PRO A 8 7.42 10.08 -7.20
N GLY A 9 8.38 10.84 -7.73
CA GLY A 9 8.23 11.62 -8.94
C GLY A 9 9.17 11.10 -10.03
N LEU A 10 8.90 11.47 -11.27
CA LEU A 10 9.79 11.19 -12.40
C LEU A 10 10.73 12.37 -12.60
N LEU A 11 12.04 12.11 -12.63
CA LEU A 11 13.03 13.06 -13.10
C LEU A 11 13.35 12.73 -14.55
N THR A 12 13.18 13.70 -15.45
CA THR A 12 13.36 13.52 -16.88
C THR A 12 14.55 14.29 -17.44
N GLY A 13 15.13 15.20 -16.64
CA GLY A 13 16.29 15.97 -17.02
C GLY A 13 16.75 16.93 -15.94
N TYR A 14 17.85 17.60 -16.25
CA TYR A 14 18.41 18.66 -15.41
C TYR A 14 19.02 19.73 -16.30
N ASP A 15 19.22 20.93 -15.76
CA ASP A 15 19.87 22.07 -16.41
C ASP A 15 20.69 22.85 -15.37
N GLU A 16 21.41 23.88 -15.82
CA GLU A 16 22.20 24.76 -14.97
C GLU A 16 23.18 23.97 -14.08
N ASP A 17 23.92 23.04 -14.68
CA ASP A 17 24.91 22.17 -14.01
C ASP A 17 24.30 21.34 -12.85
N GLY A 18 22.98 21.05 -12.91
CA GLY A 18 22.26 20.28 -11.91
C GLY A 18 21.50 21.12 -10.88
N GLU A 19 21.56 22.43 -10.95
CA GLU A 19 20.81 23.33 -10.06
C GLU A 19 19.30 23.30 -10.32
N ALA A 20 18.89 22.94 -11.55
CA ALA A 20 17.47 22.82 -11.91
C ALA A 20 17.16 21.37 -12.32
N LEU A 21 16.14 20.78 -11.70
CA LEU A 21 15.59 19.48 -12.10
C LEU A 21 14.29 19.69 -12.87
N TYR A 22 14.12 18.88 -13.91
CA TYR A 22 12.87 18.77 -14.66
C TYR A 22 12.24 17.41 -14.43
N GLY A 23 10.92 17.41 -14.25
CA GLY A 23 10.26 16.16 -13.97
C GLY A 23 8.75 16.23 -14.04
N TRP A 24 8.14 15.16 -13.60
CA TRP A 24 6.71 15.04 -13.45
C TRP A 24 6.36 14.48 -12.08
N SER A 25 5.36 15.09 -11.43
CA SER A 25 4.80 14.62 -10.16
C SER A 25 3.29 14.56 -10.25
N TYR A 26 2.67 13.61 -9.60
CA TYR A 26 1.22 13.52 -9.47
C TYR A 26 0.61 14.79 -8.83
N PHE A 27 1.36 15.46 -7.96
CA PHE A 27 0.91 16.63 -7.18
C PHE A 27 1.21 17.98 -7.83
N GLN A 28 1.73 18.00 -9.07
CA GLN A 28 1.93 19.26 -9.77
C GLN A 28 0.60 19.86 -10.23
N GLU A 29 0.46 21.18 -10.13
CA GLU A 29 -0.77 21.90 -10.52
C GLU A 29 -1.05 21.81 -12.02
N GLN A 30 -0.01 21.95 -12.85
CA GLN A 30 -0.09 21.90 -14.31
C GLN A 30 0.37 20.52 -14.81
N ARG A 31 -0.55 19.58 -14.90
CA ARG A 31 -0.23 18.19 -15.31
C ARG A 31 0.23 18.04 -16.76
N GLU A 32 -0.01 19.05 -17.58
CA GLU A 32 0.32 19.06 -19.00
C GLU A 32 1.78 19.45 -19.29
N HIS A 33 2.48 20.00 -18.29
CA HIS A 33 3.85 20.48 -18.42
C HIS A 33 4.76 19.80 -17.40
N TYR A 34 6.02 19.64 -17.77
CA TYR A 34 7.03 19.27 -16.79
C TYR A 34 7.19 20.35 -15.73
N TYR A 35 7.33 19.96 -14.47
CA TYR A 35 7.71 20.91 -13.43
C TYR A 35 9.20 21.19 -13.51
N GLN A 36 9.61 22.38 -13.07
CA GLN A 36 10.98 22.76 -12.85
C GLN A 36 11.17 23.08 -11.37
N GLN A 37 12.11 22.40 -10.73
CA GLN A 37 12.47 22.62 -9.33
C GLN A 37 13.91 23.12 -9.24
N ARG A 38 14.09 24.33 -8.68
CA ARG A 38 15.39 24.87 -8.25
C ARG A 38 15.57 24.62 -6.76
N ASP A 39 16.81 24.72 -6.29
CA ASP A 39 17.14 24.57 -4.87
C ASP A 39 16.67 23.23 -4.27
N TRP A 40 16.58 22.20 -5.10
CA TRP A 40 16.09 20.88 -4.68
C TRP A 40 16.98 20.23 -3.61
N PHE A 41 18.26 20.61 -3.53
CA PHE A 41 19.16 20.19 -2.45
C PHE A 41 18.71 20.71 -1.08
N GLY A 42 18.17 21.93 -1.00
CA GLY A 42 17.62 22.49 0.24
C GLY A 42 16.40 21.74 0.78
N THR A 43 15.71 20.98 -0.06
CA THR A 43 14.60 20.12 0.39
C THR A 43 15.07 18.82 1.04
N MET A 44 16.31 18.42 0.84
CA MET A 44 16.91 17.22 1.44
C MET A 44 17.23 17.41 2.93
N ASP A 45 17.48 18.64 3.39
CA ASP A 45 17.83 18.95 4.78
C ASP A 45 16.67 18.76 5.79
N ARG A 46 15.48 18.43 5.31
CA ARG A 46 14.32 18.20 6.17
C ARG A 46 14.25 16.79 6.78
N GLY A 47 15.34 16.06 6.81
CA GLY A 47 15.48 14.78 7.52
C GLY A 47 14.85 13.57 6.81
N GLY A 48 14.40 13.72 5.58
CA GLY A 48 13.93 12.62 4.74
C GLY A 48 15.04 12.12 3.83
N GLY A 49 15.39 10.84 3.90
CA GLY A 49 16.31 10.23 2.94
C GLY A 49 15.76 10.34 1.51
N VAL A 50 16.59 10.82 0.59
CA VAL A 50 16.27 10.79 -0.85
C VAL A 50 16.66 9.44 -1.39
N ALA A 51 15.68 8.69 -1.90
CA ALA A 51 15.95 7.49 -2.69
C ALA A 51 15.87 7.86 -4.18
N LEU A 52 16.93 7.61 -4.91
CA LEU A 52 16.99 7.78 -6.35
C LEU A 52 17.03 6.41 -7.03
N LEU A 53 16.04 6.13 -7.87
CA LEU A 53 16.03 4.98 -8.75
C LEU A 53 16.45 5.45 -10.15
N VAL A 54 17.60 4.97 -10.60
CA VAL A 54 18.09 5.24 -11.97
C VAL A 54 17.73 4.05 -12.85
N VAL A 55 16.94 4.29 -13.89
CA VAL A 55 16.64 3.28 -14.91
C VAL A 55 17.78 3.26 -15.91
N GLY A 56 18.58 2.17 -15.90
CA GLY A 56 19.65 1.94 -16.83
C GLY A 56 19.19 1.28 -18.13
N ASP A 57 20.13 0.63 -18.79
CA ASP A 57 19.86 -0.10 -20.03
C ASP A 57 18.89 -1.26 -19.79
N ARG A 58 18.12 -1.59 -20.82
CA ARG A 58 17.21 -2.72 -20.78
C ARG A 58 17.97 -4.04 -20.77
N GLU A 59 17.82 -4.82 -19.69
CA GLU A 59 18.28 -6.20 -19.72
C GLU A 59 17.52 -7.00 -20.79
N THR A 60 18.25 -7.73 -21.61
CA THR A 60 17.69 -8.59 -22.66
C THR A 60 17.26 -9.95 -22.12
N ALA A 61 17.92 -10.43 -21.05
CA ALA A 61 17.55 -11.66 -20.36
C ALA A 61 16.38 -11.39 -19.41
N ARG A 62 15.24 -12.06 -19.64
CA ARG A 62 14.10 -12.03 -18.74
C ARG A 62 14.00 -13.36 -18.01
N PRO A 63 13.74 -13.39 -16.70
CA PRO A 63 13.44 -14.63 -16.03
C PRO A 63 12.19 -15.29 -16.63
N ALA A 64 12.10 -16.61 -16.55
CA ALA A 64 10.90 -17.33 -16.97
C ALA A 64 9.70 -16.89 -16.11
N GLU A 65 8.51 -16.82 -16.70
CA GLU A 65 7.31 -16.37 -15.96
C GLU A 65 7.02 -17.24 -14.73
N GLN A 66 7.31 -18.54 -14.81
CA GLN A 66 7.19 -19.43 -13.65
C GLN A 66 8.18 -19.07 -12.52
N GLU A 67 9.40 -18.67 -12.84
CA GLU A 67 10.38 -18.21 -11.85
C GLU A 67 9.91 -16.92 -11.19
N VAL A 68 9.36 -15.99 -11.97
CA VAL A 68 8.75 -14.75 -11.45
C VAL A 68 7.59 -15.07 -10.52
N LEU A 69 6.71 -15.99 -10.89
CA LEU A 69 5.58 -16.42 -10.07
C LEU A 69 6.06 -16.99 -8.74
N VAL A 70 6.98 -17.95 -8.75
CA VAL A 70 7.51 -18.57 -7.52
C VAL A 70 8.18 -17.54 -6.61
N ALA A 71 8.99 -16.65 -7.18
CA ALA A 71 9.65 -15.59 -6.42
C ALA A 71 8.63 -14.62 -5.80
N ALA A 72 7.61 -14.21 -6.55
CA ALA A 72 6.55 -13.33 -6.06
C ALA A 72 5.74 -13.95 -4.93
N LEU A 73 5.35 -15.23 -5.07
CA LEU A 73 4.61 -15.94 -4.01
C LEU A 73 5.45 -16.10 -2.74
N ARG A 74 6.72 -16.46 -2.85
CA ARG A 74 7.63 -16.54 -1.69
C ARG A 74 7.72 -15.20 -0.98
N TRP A 75 7.95 -14.14 -1.74
CA TRP A 75 8.08 -12.80 -1.17
C TRP A 75 6.78 -12.34 -0.50
N ALA A 76 5.63 -12.58 -1.11
CA ALA A 76 4.32 -12.26 -0.53
C ALA A 76 4.10 -13.00 0.80
N LEU A 77 4.36 -14.33 0.83
CA LEU A 77 4.23 -15.13 2.04
C LEU A 77 5.19 -14.70 3.16
N ASP A 78 6.42 -14.33 2.82
CA ASP A 78 7.38 -13.81 3.78
C ASP A 78 6.92 -12.47 4.39
N LEU A 79 6.29 -11.61 3.57
CA LEU A 79 5.72 -10.34 4.05
C LEU A 79 4.54 -10.57 4.99
N GLU A 80 3.61 -11.45 4.60
CA GLU A 80 2.38 -11.69 5.37
C GLU A 80 2.64 -12.38 6.71
N ARG A 81 3.65 -13.25 6.77
CA ARG A 81 4.04 -13.95 8.00
C ARG A 81 4.89 -13.11 8.94
N ALA A 82 5.55 -12.09 8.45
CA ALA A 82 6.43 -11.25 9.25
C ALA A 82 5.62 -10.28 10.11
N ALA A 83 5.35 -10.64 11.36
CA ALA A 83 4.67 -9.74 12.31
C ALA A 83 5.40 -8.40 12.53
N LYS A 84 6.71 -8.37 12.28
CA LYS A 84 7.56 -7.16 12.30
C LYS A 84 8.65 -7.28 11.25
N ARG A 85 9.06 -6.16 10.69
CA ARG A 85 10.16 -6.08 9.73
C ARG A 85 11.40 -5.47 10.37
N PRO A 86 12.62 -5.96 10.05
CA PRO A 86 13.85 -5.44 10.65
C PRO A 86 14.07 -3.93 10.43
N ASN A 87 13.67 -3.41 9.27
CA ASN A 87 13.79 -1.99 8.93
C ASN A 87 12.67 -1.12 9.52
N LEU A 88 11.61 -1.71 10.07
CA LEU A 88 10.47 -1.02 10.67
C LEU A 88 10.04 -1.72 11.98
N PRO A 89 10.94 -1.83 12.99
CA PRO A 89 10.71 -2.66 14.18
C PRO A 89 9.57 -2.13 15.08
N ALA A 90 9.23 -0.85 14.96
CA ALA A 90 8.14 -0.23 15.72
C ALA A 90 6.75 -0.46 15.09
N HIS A 91 6.68 -0.98 13.87
CA HIS A 91 5.42 -1.17 13.15
C HIS A 91 5.08 -2.65 13.04
N ALA A 92 3.80 -2.99 13.18
CA ALA A 92 3.28 -4.29 12.82
C ALA A 92 3.35 -4.48 11.29
N SER A 93 3.47 -5.72 10.83
CA SER A 93 3.57 -6.06 9.41
C SER A 93 2.74 -7.30 9.10
N GLY A 94 2.43 -7.53 7.83
CA GLY A 94 1.64 -8.66 7.39
C GLY A 94 0.29 -8.73 8.10
N LEU A 95 -0.17 -9.93 8.42
CA LEU A 95 -1.45 -10.13 9.11
C LEU A 95 -1.54 -9.42 10.48
N ALA A 96 -0.42 -9.28 11.19
CA ALA A 96 -0.40 -8.55 12.46
C ALA A 96 -0.65 -7.04 12.30
N ALA A 97 -0.45 -6.47 11.11
CA ALA A 97 -0.77 -5.07 10.85
C ALA A 97 -2.29 -4.81 10.90
N TYR A 98 -3.10 -5.75 10.43
CA TYR A 98 -4.56 -5.68 10.54
C TYR A 98 -5.02 -5.69 12.00
N ASP A 99 -4.44 -6.58 12.82
CA ASP A 99 -4.74 -6.66 14.25
C ASP A 99 -4.42 -5.33 14.93
N GLY A 100 -3.20 -4.79 14.68
CA GLY A 100 -2.79 -3.49 15.23
C GLY A 100 -3.66 -2.32 14.73
N TRP A 101 -4.13 -2.36 13.49
CA TRP A 101 -5.05 -1.36 12.96
C TRP A 101 -6.42 -1.41 13.63
N ALA A 102 -7.01 -2.62 13.74
CA ALA A 102 -8.31 -2.79 14.38
C ALA A 102 -8.27 -2.40 15.87
N ASP A 103 -7.23 -2.81 16.60
CA ASP A 103 -7.03 -2.47 18.00
C ASP A 103 -6.81 -0.95 18.18
N GLY A 104 -6.07 -0.33 17.27
CA GLY A 104 -5.84 1.12 17.25
C GLY A 104 -7.15 1.91 17.05
N LEU A 105 -8.07 1.43 16.22
CA LEU A 105 -9.40 2.03 16.05
C LEU A 105 -10.25 1.99 17.34
N GLU A 106 -10.04 0.99 18.18
CA GLU A 106 -10.77 0.83 19.45
C GLU A 106 -10.13 1.59 20.63
N LEU A 107 -8.98 2.22 20.43
CA LEU A 107 -8.26 2.96 21.46
C LEU A 107 -8.80 4.41 21.58
N ASP A 108 -9.75 4.65 22.46
CA ASP A 108 -10.43 5.95 22.59
C ASP A 108 -9.47 7.13 22.82
N ALA A 109 -8.36 6.90 23.54
CA ALA A 109 -7.36 7.94 23.80
C ALA A 109 -6.71 8.50 22.54
N ASP A 110 -6.73 7.76 21.43
CA ASP A 110 -6.17 8.17 20.14
C ASP A 110 -7.10 9.07 19.31
N TYR A 111 -8.36 9.24 19.75
CA TYR A 111 -9.40 9.99 19.04
C TYR A 111 -10.10 11.02 19.94
N PRO A 112 -9.33 11.97 20.52
CA PRO A 112 -9.85 12.81 21.61
C PRO A 112 -10.87 13.85 21.15
N GLU A 113 -10.71 14.49 19.99
CA GLU A 113 -11.54 15.60 19.53
C GLU A 113 -11.57 15.69 17.99
N ALA A 114 -12.73 16.08 17.44
CA ALA A 114 -12.96 16.20 15.99
C ALA A 114 -12.08 17.26 15.28
N ASN A 115 -11.57 18.25 16.00
CA ASN A 115 -10.87 19.41 15.42
C ASN A 115 -9.38 19.49 15.78
N GLY A 116 -8.85 18.50 16.50
CA GLY A 116 -7.45 18.48 16.91
C GLY A 116 -6.49 18.11 15.78
N GLY A 117 -5.27 18.63 15.80
CA GLY A 117 -4.21 18.22 14.87
C GLY A 117 -3.94 16.72 14.91
N THR A 118 -4.05 16.10 16.08
CA THR A 118 -3.96 14.64 16.25
C THR A 118 -5.04 13.92 15.44
N MET A 119 -6.28 14.40 15.48
CA MET A 119 -7.37 13.78 14.71
C MET A 119 -7.12 13.88 13.20
N GLY A 120 -6.59 15.00 12.70
CA GLY A 120 -6.23 15.15 11.29
C GLY A 120 -5.19 14.11 10.84
N VAL A 121 -4.17 13.86 11.68
CA VAL A 121 -3.17 12.81 11.42
C VAL A 121 -3.81 11.42 11.43
N ARG A 122 -4.70 11.13 12.39
CA ARG A 122 -5.40 9.84 12.48
C ARG A 122 -6.28 9.59 11.26
N VAL A 123 -7.03 10.59 10.79
CA VAL A 123 -7.85 10.49 9.58
C VAL A 123 -6.99 10.22 8.35
N MET A 124 -5.86 10.93 8.21
CA MET A 124 -4.94 10.72 7.10
C MET A 124 -4.35 9.31 7.10
N VAL A 125 -3.82 8.85 8.25
CA VAL A 125 -3.26 7.49 8.38
C VAL A 125 -4.32 6.42 8.11
N TYR A 126 -5.53 6.62 8.61
CA TYR A 126 -6.65 5.71 8.37
C TYR A 126 -7.01 5.67 6.87
N GLY A 127 -7.06 6.81 6.20
CA GLY A 127 -7.32 6.90 4.76
C GLY A 127 -6.25 6.19 3.94
N ASP A 128 -4.97 6.38 4.27
CA ASP A 128 -3.86 5.68 3.61
C ASP A 128 -3.98 4.16 3.79
N GLN A 129 -4.36 3.68 4.97
CA GLN A 129 -4.59 2.26 5.22
C GLN A 129 -5.75 1.70 4.37
N CYS A 130 -6.85 2.45 4.22
CA CYS A 130 -7.96 2.06 3.34
C CYS A 130 -7.53 1.96 1.87
N LEU A 131 -6.73 2.92 1.37
CA LEU A 131 -6.19 2.88 0.01
C LEU A 131 -5.27 1.67 -0.22
N MET A 132 -4.52 1.25 0.80
CA MET A 132 -3.68 0.05 0.71
C MET A 132 -4.48 -1.23 0.48
N LEU A 133 -5.73 -1.31 0.97
CA LEU A 133 -6.60 -2.46 0.71
C LEU A 133 -6.99 -2.57 -0.76
N GLU A 134 -7.24 -1.46 -1.45
CA GLU A 134 -7.57 -1.46 -2.87
C GLU A 134 -6.46 -2.10 -3.73
N GLY A 135 -5.21 -2.02 -3.28
CA GLY A 135 -4.08 -2.69 -3.91
C GLY A 135 -4.23 -4.22 -3.98
N ARG A 136 -5.15 -4.84 -3.23
CA ARG A 136 -5.42 -6.28 -3.27
C ARG A 136 -6.08 -6.72 -4.60
N HIS A 137 -6.78 -5.83 -5.28
CA HIS A 137 -7.24 -6.08 -6.65
C HIS A 137 -6.08 -6.30 -7.64
N GLU A 138 -4.95 -5.62 -7.44
CA GLU A 138 -3.76 -5.86 -8.28
C GLU A 138 -3.14 -7.23 -8.00
N ALA A 139 -3.11 -7.66 -6.74
CA ALA A 139 -2.67 -9.01 -6.38
C ALA A 139 -3.58 -10.07 -7.02
N ALA A 140 -4.92 -9.88 -6.97
CA ALA A 140 -5.87 -10.76 -7.63
C ALA A 140 -5.66 -10.82 -9.14
N ARG A 141 -5.46 -9.68 -9.81
CA ARG A 141 -5.15 -9.59 -11.24
C ARG A 141 -3.85 -10.30 -11.59
N PHE A 142 -2.80 -10.12 -10.79
CA PHE A 142 -1.52 -10.80 -10.97
C PHE A 142 -1.69 -12.33 -10.89
N LEU A 143 -2.36 -12.83 -9.86
CA LEU A 143 -2.59 -14.26 -9.68
C LEU A 143 -3.36 -14.86 -10.88
N ARG A 144 -4.46 -14.23 -11.33
CA ARG A 144 -5.23 -14.68 -12.48
C ARG A 144 -4.42 -14.69 -13.77
N ARG A 145 -3.60 -13.69 -13.99
CA ARG A 145 -2.69 -13.64 -15.14
C ARG A 145 -1.68 -14.77 -15.11
N MET A 146 -1.09 -15.04 -13.95
CA MET A 146 -0.02 -16.03 -13.81
C MET A 146 -0.53 -17.47 -13.77
N LYS A 147 -1.84 -17.70 -13.69
CA LYS A 147 -2.43 -19.05 -13.79
C LYS A 147 -2.05 -19.76 -15.09
N ALA A 148 -1.80 -19.04 -16.17
CA ALA A 148 -1.44 -19.62 -17.47
C ALA A 148 -0.12 -20.42 -17.44
N VAL A 149 0.77 -20.12 -16.52
CA VAL A 149 2.08 -20.79 -16.37
C VAL A 149 2.16 -21.72 -15.16
N ALA A 150 1.03 -21.89 -14.46
CA ALA A 150 0.95 -22.74 -13.26
C ALA A 150 0.30 -24.11 -13.59
N PRO A 151 0.69 -25.20 -12.92
CA PRO A 151 -0.03 -26.46 -12.97
C PRO A 151 -1.50 -26.30 -12.52
N PRO A 152 -2.45 -27.10 -13.03
CA PRO A 152 -3.88 -26.94 -12.77
C PRO A 152 -4.26 -26.82 -11.29
N ARG A 153 -3.58 -27.58 -10.42
CA ARG A 153 -3.84 -27.54 -8.98
C ARG A 153 -3.38 -26.21 -8.36
N ALA A 154 -2.20 -25.74 -8.70
CA ALA A 154 -1.72 -24.44 -8.23
C ALA A 154 -2.58 -23.30 -8.79
N ALA A 155 -2.98 -23.39 -10.07
CA ALA A 155 -3.89 -22.42 -10.70
C ALA A 155 -5.26 -22.33 -10.01
N ALA A 156 -5.79 -23.45 -9.50
CA ALA A 156 -7.02 -23.48 -8.73
C ALA A 156 -6.85 -22.75 -7.38
N ASP A 157 -5.79 -23.08 -6.62
CA ASP A 157 -5.50 -22.39 -5.35
C ASP A 157 -5.24 -20.88 -5.56
N MET A 158 -4.56 -20.50 -6.65
CA MET A 158 -4.34 -19.09 -7.00
C MET A 158 -5.65 -18.35 -7.31
N GLU A 159 -6.65 -19.01 -7.91
CA GLU A 159 -7.97 -18.39 -8.13
C GLU A 159 -8.72 -18.16 -6.82
N GLU A 160 -8.71 -19.13 -5.91
CA GLU A 160 -9.34 -18.97 -4.59
C GLU A 160 -8.70 -17.80 -3.82
N ALA A 161 -7.36 -17.69 -3.83
CA ALA A 161 -6.67 -16.54 -3.25
C ALA A 161 -7.05 -15.23 -3.93
N ALA A 162 -7.18 -15.20 -5.26
CA ALA A 162 -7.58 -14.01 -6.01
C ALA A 162 -9.00 -13.55 -5.66
N VAL A 163 -9.94 -14.48 -5.48
CA VAL A 163 -11.31 -14.17 -5.03
C VAL A 163 -11.30 -13.52 -3.65
N LEU A 164 -10.47 -14.02 -2.74
CA LEU A 164 -10.35 -13.45 -1.39
C LEU A 164 -9.69 -12.07 -1.42
N TYR A 165 -8.66 -11.87 -2.22
CA TYR A 165 -8.03 -10.56 -2.42
C TYR A 165 -9.00 -9.53 -3.02
N ASP A 166 -9.87 -9.92 -3.96
CA ASP A 166 -10.91 -9.02 -4.45
C ASP A 166 -11.86 -8.61 -3.32
N LYS A 167 -12.30 -9.56 -2.46
CA LYS A 167 -13.14 -9.22 -1.29
C LYS A 167 -12.45 -8.24 -0.34
N VAL A 168 -11.14 -8.41 -0.10
CA VAL A 168 -10.37 -7.47 0.73
C VAL A 168 -10.32 -6.10 0.06
N GLY A 169 -10.05 -6.03 -1.23
CA GLY A 169 -10.04 -4.78 -2.00
C GLY A 169 -11.38 -4.06 -1.98
N ASP A 170 -12.49 -4.81 -2.09
CA ASP A 170 -13.85 -4.28 -2.07
C ASP A 170 -14.23 -3.63 -0.71
N LEU A 171 -13.50 -3.95 0.38
CA LEU A 171 -13.70 -3.29 1.67
C LEU A 171 -13.13 -1.86 1.72
N GLY A 172 -12.29 -1.45 0.78
CA GLY A 172 -11.77 -0.08 0.74
C GLY A 172 -12.89 0.96 0.76
N ALA A 173 -13.91 0.83 -0.09
CA ALA A 173 -15.03 1.76 -0.16
C ALA A 173 -15.93 1.78 1.10
N PRO A 174 -16.36 0.66 1.69
CA PRO A 174 -17.07 0.66 2.98
C PRO A 174 -16.27 1.23 4.14
N LEU A 175 -14.95 1.01 4.15
CA LEU A 175 -14.06 1.53 5.19
C LEU A 175 -13.79 3.04 5.03
N TRP A 176 -13.85 3.56 3.81
CA TRP A 176 -13.69 4.98 3.50
C TRP A 176 -14.91 5.53 2.78
N PRO A 177 -16.04 5.71 3.46
CA PRO A 177 -17.26 6.25 2.85
C PRO A 177 -17.21 7.77 2.62
N TRP A 178 -16.11 8.43 2.93
CA TRP A 178 -15.94 9.88 2.80
C TRP A 178 -15.15 10.24 1.53
N PRO A 179 -15.24 11.49 1.05
CA PRO A 179 -14.35 12.00 0.01
C PRO A 179 -12.87 11.88 0.43
N ILE A 180 -11.97 11.80 -0.54
CA ILE A 180 -10.51 11.64 -0.31
C ILE A 180 -9.94 12.76 0.57
N ASP A 181 -10.53 13.98 0.50
CA ASP A 181 -10.15 15.08 1.38
C ASP A 181 -10.66 14.83 2.80
N PRO A 182 -9.78 14.87 3.84
CA PRO A 182 -10.17 14.68 5.22
C PRO A 182 -11.11 15.78 5.66
N THR A 183 -12.37 15.57 5.43
CA THR A 183 -13.44 16.50 5.75
C THR A 183 -13.72 16.49 7.25
N ALA A 184 -14.28 17.59 7.73
CA ALA A 184 -14.82 17.66 9.09
C ALA A 184 -15.76 16.47 9.40
N GLY A 185 -16.41 15.91 8.38
CA GLY A 185 -17.27 14.72 8.49
C GLY A 185 -16.51 13.45 8.86
N ALA A 186 -15.36 13.16 8.24
CA ALA A 186 -14.53 12.01 8.59
C ALA A 186 -13.95 12.14 10.00
N MET A 187 -13.45 13.33 10.36
CA MET A 187 -12.96 13.60 11.71
C MET A 187 -14.07 13.42 12.74
N GLN A 188 -15.26 13.95 12.49
CA GLN A 188 -16.40 13.80 13.39
C GLN A 188 -16.84 12.34 13.54
N ALA A 189 -16.86 11.55 12.45
CA ALA A 189 -17.25 10.15 12.49
C ALA A 189 -16.25 9.31 13.31
N LEU A 190 -14.95 9.56 13.18
CA LEU A 190 -13.92 8.84 13.94
C LEU A 190 -13.85 9.25 15.42
N THR A 191 -14.51 10.30 15.87
CA THR A 191 -14.67 10.57 17.31
C THR A 191 -15.71 9.65 17.97
N ASP A 192 -16.64 9.06 17.19
CA ASP A 192 -17.63 8.14 17.70
C ASP A 192 -17.06 6.73 17.91
N PRO A 193 -16.97 6.23 19.17
CA PRO A 193 -16.45 4.89 19.44
C PRO A 193 -17.29 3.76 18.80
N ARG A 194 -18.56 3.99 18.51
CA ARG A 194 -19.40 3.01 17.83
C ARG A 194 -18.99 2.84 16.38
N THR A 195 -18.82 3.96 15.68
CA THR A 195 -18.32 3.97 14.31
C THR A 195 -16.98 3.27 14.22
N ARG A 196 -16.01 3.59 15.10
CA ARG A 196 -14.69 2.96 15.10
C ARG A 196 -14.76 1.44 15.33
N ARG A 197 -15.63 0.95 16.22
CA ARG A 197 -15.83 -0.50 16.41
C ARG A 197 -16.40 -1.19 15.17
N GLU A 198 -17.34 -0.55 14.47
CA GLU A 198 -17.88 -1.07 13.21
C GLU A 198 -16.76 -1.16 12.14
N LEU A 199 -15.93 -0.13 12.02
CA LEU A 199 -14.77 -0.13 11.11
C LEU A 199 -13.74 -1.20 11.52
N ALA A 200 -13.42 -1.33 12.80
CA ALA A 200 -12.53 -2.37 13.31
C ALA A 200 -13.01 -3.79 12.99
N ALA A 201 -14.31 -4.01 13.04
CA ALA A 201 -14.90 -5.30 12.64
C ALA A 201 -14.67 -5.59 11.14
N HIS A 202 -14.80 -4.59 10.26
CA HIS A 202 -14.46 -4.73 8.83
C HIS A 202 -12.99 -5.02 8.61
N VAL A 203 -12.09 -4.34 9.35
CA VAL A 203 -10.64 -4.60 9.29
C VAL A 203 -10.31 -6.03 9.70
N ARG A 204 -10.93 -6.56 10.76
CA ARG A 204 -10.77 -7.96 11.17
C ARG A 204 -11.30 -8.94 10.12
N THR A 205 -12.41 -8.60 9.46
CA THR A 205 -12.93 -9.39 8.32
C THR A 205 -11.93 -9.43 7.17
N ALA A 206 -11.34 -8.28 6.81
CA ALA A 206 -10.29 -8.21 5.79
C ALA A 206 -9.09 -9.11 6.16
N ARG A 207 -8.64 -9.02 7.41
CA ARG A 207 -7.57 -9.85 7.96
C ARG A 207 -7.85 -11.35 7.83
N ASP A 208 -9.07 -11.78 8.11
CA ASP A 208 -9.44 -13.20 8.03
C ASP A 208 -9.47 -13.70 6.59
N TRP A 209 -9.98 -12.90 5.64
CA TRP A 209 -9.92 -13.23 4.21
C TRP A 209 -8.48 -13.25 3.69
N GLU A 210 -7.63 -12.31 4.13
CA GLU A 210 -6.21 -12.30 3.77
C GLU A 210 -5.48 -13.52 4.33
N ALA A 211 -5.75 -13.92 5.57
CA ALA A 211 -5.18 -15.13 6.16
C ALA A 211 -5.59 -16.41 5.40
N GLU A 212 -6.84 -16.48 4.95
CA GLU A 212 -7.31 -17.56 4.10
C GLU A 212 -6.64 -17.55 2.72
N ALA A 213 -6.48 -16.37 2.10
CA ALA A 213 -5.74 -16.21 0.85
C ALA A 213 -4.29 -16.68 0.98
N VAL A 214 -3.61 -16.30 2.06
CA VAL A 214 -2.25 -16.77 2.36
C VAL A 214 -2.18 -18.30 2.40
N ALA A 215 -3.15 -18.98 3.02
CA ALA A 215 -3.19 -20.45 3.06
C ALA A 215 -3.35 -21.06 1.65
N TYR A 216 -4.09 -20.43 0.75
CA TYR A 216 -4.17 -20.85 -0.65
C TYR A 216 -2.85 -20.63 -1.39
N LEU A 217 -2.17 -19.48 -1.18
CA LEU A 217 -0.86 -19.22 -1.79
C LEU A 217 0.21 -20.21 -1.32
N GLU A 218 0.18 -20.62 -0.05
CA GLU A 218 1.08 -21.66 0.48
C GLU A 218 0.90 -23.00 -0.25
N ARG A 219 -0.36 -23.39 -0.47
CA ARG A 219 -0.65 -24.63 -1.23
C ARG A 219 -0.23 -24.51 -2.69
N ALA A 220 -0.48 -23.37 -3.32
CA ALA A 220 -0.03 -23.12 -4.69
C ALA A 220 1.50 -23.20 -4.81
N LEU A 221 2.22 -22.55 -3.88
CA LEU A 221 3.68 -22.56 -3.87
C LEU A 221 4.24 -23.97 -3.64
N ALA A 222 3.62 -24.78 -2.79
CA ALA A 222 4.03 -26.16 -2.55
C ALA A 222 3.92 -27.07 -3.80
N VAL A 223 3.06 -26.69 -4.76
CA VAL A 223 2.92 -27.41 -6.04
C VAL A 223 3.91 -26.90 -7.08
N LEU A 224 4.33 -25.62 -6.97
CA LEU A 224 5.23 -24.96 -7.92
C LEU A 224 6.72 -25.16 -7.60
N ALA A 225 7.05 -25.44 -6.35
CA ALA A 225 8.42 -25.61 -5.85
C ALA A 225 8.88 -27.05 -5.98
#